data_614cc4ca16ca6c327dc36357140ea24c
#
_entry.id   614cc4ca16ca6c327dc36357140ea24c
#
_cell.length_a   1.000
_cell.length_b   1.000
_cell.length_c   1.000
_cell.angle_alpha   90.00
_cell.angle_beta   90.00
_cell.angle_gamma   90.00
#
_symmetry.space_group_name_H-M   'P 1'
#
loop_
_entity.id
_entity.type
_entity.pdbx_description
1 polymer ?
#
loop_
_entity_poly.entity_id
_entity_poly.type
_entity_poly.pdbx_seq_one_letter_code
_entity_poly.pdbx_strand_id
1 'polypeptide(L)'
;MVSNTKEHYHSLLIAITCSLFLLTPILASSVSAQSEPEEVVFASTAIPSPLAKNIVLVEQFIEDTPNADDDQQQDLWRKYQVRDDVLPLSWWKWSDETGSDWPDDDAKARAGQLGMEQQSQQQAQYVLNSNIEQFQDIDEAIRRASNFSVQEVVIELSGNIILTINQQGQYEVKIQAEFEPLVNLSDDTMLYVFLSEDNAEDIHGRQIKNLIRDMKPEVGFSVEANNITNTTWIMPKEHLIAAGIDLEENPLGWHLTLAFIGSVEGDDEATGLLALYNSPLPNQWSNPQSSEFLMPIMLIIFTIAIAFIVYSNASIREKGMPKINVNWKETSNSAIVISIEAGNQKVSVTKLEIEQPWKSRGGFKQLEINENSKYDINISFKQGHQEDLSFSLTMVIEELGGWTQHLRISPPQLQQEKQLQSVEGNDE
;
A
#
# COMPACT_ATOMS: atom_id res chain seq x y z
N MET A 1 -15.81 24.39 -40.62
CA MET A 1 -15.96 23.58 -39.40
C MET A 1 -14.66 22.91 -38.94
N VAL A 2 -13.49 23.47 -39.24
CA VAL A 2 -12.17 22.97 -38.88
C VAL A 2 -11.57 23.67 -37.64
N SER A 3 -12.29 24.67 -37.10
CA SER A 3 -11.78 25.52 -35.99
C SER A 3 -11.88 24.89 -34.59
N ASN A 4 -12.88 24.03 -34.35
CA ASN A 4 -13.14 23.52 -32.97
C ASN A 4 -12.18 22.43 -32.49
N THR A 5 -11.55 21.67 -33.38
CA THR A 5 -10.63 20.57 -32.97
C THR A 5 -9.30 21.11 -32.44
N LYS A 6 -8.82 22.26 -32.90
CA LYS A 6 -7.60 22.87 -32.37
C LYS A 6 -7.77 23.44 -30.96
N GLU A 7 -8.92 23.98 -30.63
CA GLU A 7 -9.18 24.50 -29.27
C GLU A 7 -9.25 23.38 -28.21
N HIS A 8 -9.81 22.22 -28.56
CA HIS A 8 -9.84 21.07 -27.64
C HIS A 8 -8.44 20.48 -27.40
N TYR A 9 -7.56 20.46 -28.41
CA TYR A 9 -6.17 20.03 -28.20
C TYR A 9 -5.39 21.01 -27.33
N HIS A 10 -5.62 22.31 -27.45
CA HIS A 10 -4.99 23.32 -26.60
C HIS A 10 -5.45 23.24 -25.15
N SER A 11 -6.75 23.04 -24.90
CA SER A 11 -7.26 22.89 -23.52
C SER A 11 -6.79 21.61 -22.85
N LEU A 12 -6.67 20.51 -23.59
CA LEU A 12 -6.12 19.25 -23.07
C LEU A 12 -4.63 19.34 -22.77
N LEU A 13 -3.85 19.99 -23.65
CA LEU A 13 -2.42 20.23 -23.46
C LEU A 13 -2.16 21.14 -22.25
N ILE A 14 -2.99 22.16 -22.06
CA ILE A 14 -2.92 23.07 -20.90
C ILE A 14 -3.28 22.31 -19.61
N ALA A 15 -4.26 21.42 -19.62
CA ALA A 15 -4.63 20.61 -18.45
C ALA A 15 -3.51 19.62 -18.07
N ILE A 16 -2.84 19.01 -19.05
CA ILE A 16 -1.72 18.10 -18.82
C ILE A 16 -0.49 18.87 -18.33
N THR A 17 -0.20 20.04 -18.89
CA THR A 17 0.91 20.86 -18.42
C THR A 17 0.66 21.47 -17.05
N CYS A 18 -0.57 21.88 -16.71
CA CYS A 18 -0.91 22.33 -15.36
C CYS A 18 -0.82 21.21 -14.32
N SER A 19 -1.22 19.98 -14.64
CA SER A 19 -1.05 18.82 -13.73
C SER A 19 0.43 18.42 -13.57
N LEU A 20 1.26 18.56 -14.61
CA LEU A 20 2.71 18.36 -14.49
C LEU A 20 3.36 19.44 -13.62
N PHE A 21 2.93 20.71 -13.73
CA PHE A 21 3.43 21.80 -12.91
C PHE A 21 3.01 21.72 -11.44
N LEU A 22 1.85 21.11 -11.13
CA LEU A 22 1.43 20.85 -9.76
C LEU A 22 2.20 19.69 -9.10
N LEU A 23 2.80 18.80 -9.89
CA LEU A 23 3.63 17.69 -9.41
C LEU A 23 5.10 18.09 -9.15
N THR A 24 5.60 19.17 -9.79
CA THR A 24 7.00 19.61 -9.64
C THR A 24 7.40 20.07 -8.23
N PRO A 25 6.57 20.76 -7.42
CA PRO A 25 6.96 21.12 -6.06
C PRO A 25 7.07 19.93 -5.11
N ILE A 26 6.39 18.82 -5.39
CA ILE A 26 6.44 17.60 -4.57
C ILE A 26 7.77 16.85 -4.82
N LEU A 27 8.33 16.94 -6.02
CA LEU A 27 9.62 16.35 -6.37
C LEU A 27 10.82 17.23 -6.01
N ALA A 28 10.62 18.54 -5.83
CA ALA A 28 11.70 19.49 -5.54
C ALA A 28 11.99 19.67 -4.03
N SER A 29 11.15 19.16 -3.13
CA SER A 29 11.35 19.27 -1.68
C SER A 29 12.34 18.25 -1.10
N SER A 30 12.97 17.42 -1.90
CA SER A 30 13.92 16.39 -1.45
C SER A 30 15.41 16.72 -1.71
N VAL A 31 15.75 17.94 -2.07
CA VAL A 31 17.17 18.32 -2.26
C VAL A 31 17.49 19.56 -1.43
N SER A 32 17.77 19.36 -0.14
CA SER A 32 18.61 20.27 0.62
C SER A 32 19.91 19.54 0.98
N ALA A 33 20.95 19.89 0.28
CA ALA A 33 22.28 19.40 0.54
C ALA A 33 22.82 19.98 1.83
N GLN A 34 23.14 19.12 2.80
CA GLN A 34 24.15 19.38 3.79
C GLN A 34 25.08 18.17 3.84
N SER A 35 26.33 18.42 3.48
CA SER A 35 27.38 17.42 3.38
C SER A 35 27.92 17.06 4.76
N GLU A 36 27.41 16.01 5.35
CA GLU A 36 28.14 15.12 6.25
C GLU A 36 28.32 13.77 5.56
N PRO A 37 29.32 12.95 5.94
CA PRO A 37 29.65 11.74 5.18
C PRO A 37 28.44 10.79 5.20
N GLU A 38 27.78 10.78 4.15
CA GLU A 38 26.82 9.93 3.44
C GLU A 38 26.48 8.60 4.15
N GLU A 39 25.81 8.73 5.27
CA GLU A 39 25.00 7.68 5.83
C GLU A 39 23.58 7.83 5.23
N VAL A 40 23.13 6.80 4.54
CA VAL A 40 21.82 6.81 3.88
C VAL A 40 20.83 6.06 4.75
N VAL A 41 19.68 6.68 5.02
CA VAL A 41 18.55 5.96 5.63
C VAL A 41 18.06 4.90 4.65
N PHE A 42 18.24 3.63 5.03
CA PHE A 42 17.83 2.50 4.23
C PHE A 42 16.34 2.19 4.43
N ALA A 43 15.90 2.18 5.68
CA ALA A 43 14.52 1.94 6.06
C ALA A 43 14.21 2.59 7.42
N SER A 44 12.94 2.84 7.69
CA SER A 44 12.49 3.42 8.96
C SER A 44 11.09 2.93 9.29
N THR A 45 10.82 2.72 10.57
CA THR A 45 9.48 2.43 11.10
C THR A 45 9.28 3.18 12.41
N ALA A 46 8.02 3.51 12.73
CA ALA A 46 7.71 4.08 14.04
C ALA A 46 7.89 3.04 15.15
N ILE A 47 8.30 3.48 16.34
CA ILE A 47 8.28 2.62 17.52
C ILE A 47 6.81 2.24 17.76
N PRO A 48 6.49 0.93 17.87
CA PRO A 48 5.10 0.50 18.11
C PRO A 48 4.62 0.93 19.48
N SER A 49 3.33 0.81 19.73
CA SER A 49 2.79 0.89 21.09
C SER A 49 3.37 -0.22 21.97
N PRO A 50 3.48 -0.01 23.29
CA PRO A 50 3.93 -1.06 24.20
C PRO A 50 3.03 -2.29 24.08
N LEU A 51 3.63 -3.46 24.25
CA LEU A 51 2.88 -4.71 24.29
C LEU A 51 1.90 -4.70 25.47
N ALA A 52 0.84 -5.50 25.35
CA ALA A 52 -0.16 -5.59 26.39
C ALA A 52 0.47 -6.06 27.71
N LYS A 53 0.02 -5.48 28.83
CA LYS A 53 0.58 -5.69 30.19
C LYS A 53 0.59 -7.12 30.67
N ASN A 54 -0.25 -7.97 30.10
CA ASN A 54 -0.29 -9.39 30.41
C ASN A 54 0.76 -10.20 29.61
N ILE A 55 1.52 -9.55 28.72
CA ILE A 55 2.58 -10.23 27.97
C ILE A 55 3.81 -10.35 28.85
N VAL A 56 4.26 -11.56 29.00
CA VAL A 56 5.43 -11.93 29.79
C VAL A 56 6.62 -12.11 28.87
N LEU A 57 7.72 -11.43 29.17
CA LEU A 57 9.01 -11.70 28.54
C LEU A 57 9.59 -13.00 29.10
N VAL A 58 9.80 -14.00 28.26
CA VAL A 58 10.40 -15.27 28.63
C VAL A 58 11.73 -15.45 27.93
N GLU A 59 12.81 -15.43 28.71
CA GLU A 59 14.17 -15.65 28.24
C GLU A 59 14.57 -17.10 28.52
N GLN A 60 14.95 -17.87 27.49
CA GLN A 60 15.48 -19.21 27.61
C GLN A 60 17.00 -19.20 27.42
N PHE A 61 17.75 -19.69 28.38
CA PHE A 61 19.21 -19.85 28.27
C PHE A 61 19.54 -21.31 27.95
N ILE A 62 20.18 -21.54 26.81
CA ILE A 62 20.57 -22.84 26.31
C ILE A 62 22.08 -23.02 26.55
N GLU A 63 22.50 -24.03 27.31
CA GLU A 63 23.88 -24.27 27.68
C GLU A 63 24.59 -25.32 26.84
N ASP A 64 23.86 -26.25 26.21
CA ASP A 64 24.44 -27.31 25.41
C ASP A 64 23.59 -27.62 24.19
N THR A 65 24.15 -28.32 23.21
CA THR A 65 23.37 -28.88 22.13
C THR A 65 22.21 -29.69 22.71
N PRO A 66 21.00 -29.45 22.33
CA PRO A 66 19.88 -30.28 22.79
C PRO A 66 20.19 -31.71 22.40
N ASN A 67 20.51 -32.56 23.38
CA ASN A 67 20.52 -33.98 23.12
C ASN A 67 19.13 -34.39 22.69
N ALA A 68 19.02 -35.25 21.70
CA ALA A 68 17.76 -35.74 21.16
C ALA A 68 16.82 -36.37 22.22
N ASP A 69 17.35 -36.62 23.43
CA ASP A 69 16.61 -37.18 24.55
C ASP A 69 15.92 -36.14 25.46
N ASP A 70 16.06 -34.85 25.18
CA ASP A 70 15.50 -33.79 26.02
C ASP A 70 14.14 -33.27 25.50
N ASP A 71 13.30 -34.23 25.07
CA ASP A 71 11.94 -33.95 24.53
C ASP A 71 11.09 -33.08 25.46
N GLN A 72 11.27 -33.17 26.79
CA GLN A 72 10.46 -32.40 27.75
C GLN A 72 10.77 -30.90 27.73
N GLN A 73 12.04 -30.50 27.57
CA GLN A 73 12.42 -29.10 27.53
C GLN A 73 12.02 -28.46 26.20
N GLN A 74 12.20 -29.18 25.09
CA GLN A 74 11.76 -28.72 23.79
C GLN A 74 10.23 -28.58 23.74
N ASP A 75 9.50 -29.50 24.36
CA ASP A 75 8.03 -29.41 24.44
C ASP A 75 7.58 -28.25 25.32
N LEU A 76 8.31 -27.93 26.40
CA LEU A 76 8.02 -26.78 27.24
C LEU A 76 8.24 -25.49 26.45
N TRP A 77 9.36 -25.35 25.74
CA TRP A 77 9.67 -24.18 24.95
C TRP A 77 8.66 -23.97 23.80
N ARG A 78 8.28 -25.03 23.10
CA ARG A 78 7.23 -24.98 22.08
C ARG A 78 5.89 -24.48 22.64
N LYS A 79 5.56 -24.81 23.89
CA LYS A 79 4.35 -24.31 24.56
C LYS A 79 4.44 -22.80 24.82
N TYR A 80 5.59 -22.27 25.19
CA TYR A 80 5.78 -20.83 25.30
C TYR A 80 5.66 -20.13 23.93
N GLN A 81 6.28 -20.68 22.90
CA GLN A 81 6.31 -20.06 21.56
C GLN A 81 4.94 -19.92 20.88
N VAL A 82 3.93 -20.67 21.29
CA VAL A 82 2.59 -20.62 20.70
C VAL A 82 1.58 -19.81 21.50
N ARG A 83 2.01 -19.13 22.55
CA ARG A 83 1.15 -18.35 23.43
C ARG A 83 1.11 -16.91 23.00
N ASP A 84 -0.07 -16.29 23.02
CA ASP A 84 -0.27 -14.88 22.70
C ASP A 84 0.08 -13.94 23.88
N ASP A 85 0.24 -14.48 25.09
CA ASP A 85 0.59 -13.75 26.31
C ASP A 85 2.08 -13.86 26.68
N VAL A 86 2.93 -14.34 25.76
CA VAL A 86 4.37 -14.50 25.95
C VAL A 86 5.13 -13.91 24.78
N LEU A 87 6.21 -13.19 25.09
CA LEU A 87 7.28 -12.88 24.14
C LEU A 87 8.47 -13.78 24.44
N PRO A 88 8.69 -14.87 23.66
CA PRO A 88 9.79 -15.80 23.90
C PRO A 88 11.05 -15.33 23.21
N LEU A 89 12.16 -15.27 23.94
CA LEU A 89 13.51 -15.00 23.45
C LEU A 89 14.46 -16.13 23.85
N SER A 90 15.38 -16.51 22.97
CA SER A 90 16.35 -17.56 23.22
C SER A 90 17.76 -17.00 23.30
N TRP A 91 18.53 -17.45 24.29
CA TRP A 91 19.93 -17.16 24.45
C TRP A 91 20.77 -18.43 24.23
N TRP A 92 21.78 -18.32 23.40
CA TRP A 92 22.82 -19.37 23.29
C TRP A 92 23.97 -19.00 24.18
N LYS A 93 24.05 -19.62 25.36
CA LYS A 93 25.04 -19.30 26.38
C LYS A 93 26.37 -20.03 26.16
N TRP A 94 26.38 -21.03 25.30
CA TRP A 94 27.50 -21.94 25.16
C TRP A 94 28.07 -21.96 23.76
N SER A 95 29.37 -21.74 23.67
CA SER A 95 30.16 -22.01 22.49
C SER A 95 31.54 -22.45 22.88
N ASP A 96 31.72 -23.77 23.04
CA ASP A 96 33.05 -24.34 23.25
C ASP A 96 33.72 -24.74 21.92
N GLU A 97 33.00 -24.59 20.82
CA GLU A 97 33.47 -24.99 19.52
C GLU A 97 34.18 -23.84 18.84
N THR A 98 35.43 -24.05 18.46
CA THR A 98 36.14 -23.17 17.52
C THR A 98 35.37 -23.16 16.21
N GLY A 99 34.61 -22.10 15.94
CA GLY A 99 33.79 -21.96 14.73
C GLY A 99 32.29 -22.04 14.98
N SER A 100 31.81 -21.81 16.20
CA SER A 100 30.41 -21.51 16.45
C SER A 100 30.06 -20.17 15.82
N ASP A 101 29.00 -20.12 15.02
CA ASP A 101 28.55 -18.91 14.36
C ASP A 101 27.76 -17.97 15.30
N TRP A 102 27.45 -18.45 16.50
CA TRP A 102 26.64 -17.70 17.44
C TRP A 102 27.48 -17.14 18.58
N PRO A 103 27.55 -15.80 18.73
CA PRO A 103 28.25 -15.20 19.86
C PRO A 103 27.52 -15.51 21.16
N ASP A 104 28.28 -15.86 22.19
CA ASP A 104 27.77 -16.23 23.52
C ASP A 104 28.08 -15.19 24.60
N ASP A 105 28.85 -14.15 24.28
CA ASP A 105 29.29 -13.14 25.24
C ASP A 105 28.14 -12.41 25.90
N ASP A 106 27.13 -11.98 25.11
CA ASP A 106 25.92 -11.31 25.59
C ASP A 106 25.07 -12.24 26.44
N ALA A 107 24.94 -13.51 26.02
CA ALA A 107 24.21 -14.52 26.78
C ALA A 107 24.86 -14.76 28.16
N LYS A 108 26.19 -14.84 28.23
CA LYS A 108 26.97 -14.96 29.47
C LYS A 108 26.84 -13.71 30.34
N ALA A 109 26.92 -12.52 29.71
CA ALA A 109 26.76 -11.25 30.42
C ALA A 109 25.36 -11.12 31.03
N ARG A 110 24.29 -11.44 30.25
CA ARG A 110 22.93 -11.43 30.75
C ARG A 110 22.68 -12.45 31.85
N ALA A 111 23.18 -13.67 31.70
CA ALA A 111 23.08 -14.68 32.73
C ALA A 111 23.80 -14.26 34.04
N GLY A 112 24.97 -13.60 33.93
CA GLY A 112 25.68 -13.05 35.07
C GLY A 112 24.89 -11.95 35.79
N GLN A 113 24.25 -11.02 35.04
CA GLN A 113 23.39 -9.98 35.60
C GLN A 113 22.19 -10.55 36.38
N LEU A 114 21.67 -11.68 35.90
CA LEU A 114 20.54 -12.38 36.54
C LEU A 114 20.98 -13.25 37.72
N GLY A 115 22.30 -13.33 38.00
CA GLY A 115 22.83 -14.18 39.10
C GLY A 115 22.70 -15.67 38.82
N MET A 116 22.61 -16.05 37.54
CA MET A 116 22.58 -17.45 37.13
C MET A 116 23.99 -18.03 37.24
N GLU A 117 24.32 -18.56 38.40
CA GLU A 117 25.58 -19.25 38.59
C GLU A 117 25.68 -20.50 37.70
N GLN A 118 26.93 -20.93 37.40
CA GLN A 118 27.20 -22.14 36.59
C GLN A 118 26.70 -23.43 37.27
N GLN A 119 25.44 -23.50 37.61
CA GLN A 119 24.84 -24.69 38.19
C GLN A 119 24.35 -25.60 37.06
N SER A 120 25.07 -26.70 36.90
CA SER A 120 24.75 -27.88 36.09
C SER A 120 24.53 -27.66 34.60
N GLN A 121 25.48 -28.05 33.83
CA GLN A 121 25.64 -28.04 32.37
C GLN A 121 24.59 -28.82 31.57
N GLN A 122 23.36 -29.02 32.02
CA GLN A 122 22.44 -29.97 31.37
C GLN A 122 20.98 -29.54 31.29
N GLN A 123 20.59 -28.36 31.77
CA GLN A 123 19.16 -27.95 31.68
C GLN A 123 19.03 -26.49 31.23
N ALA A 124 18.19 -26.26 30.26
CA ALA A 124 17.82 -24.90 29.90
C ALA A 124 17.18 -24.17 31.09
N GLN A 125 17.65 -22.93 31.34
CA GLN A 125 17.14 -22.10 32.41
C GLN A 125 16.18 -21.10 31.81
N TYR A 126 15.09 -20.79 32.53
CA TYR A 126 14.08 -19.86 32.11
C TYR A 126 14.01 -18.68 33.05
N VAL A 127 13.90 -17.50 32.48
CA VAL A 127 13.72 -16.24 33.20
C VAL A 127 12.46 -15.57 32.68
N LEU A 128 11.58 -15.18 33.60
CA LEU A 128 10.33 -14.54 33.28
C LEU A 128 10.32 -13.14 33.90
N ASN A 129 10.18 -12.11 33.06
CA ASN A 129 10.23 -10.69 33.47
C ASN A 129 11.41 -10.38 34.39
N SER A 130 12.61 -10.88 34.03
CA SER A 130 13.87 -10.78 34.79
C SER A 130 13.91 -11.55 36.10
N ASN A 131 12.96 -12.42 36.40
CA ASN A 131 12.96 -13.27 37.58
C ASN A 131 13.24 -14.73 37.19
N ILE A 132 14.23 -15.36 37.86
CA ILE A 132 14.52 -16.77 37.67
C ILE A 132 13.46 -17.60 38.36
N GLU A 133 12.77 -18.42 37.59
CA GLU A 133 11.79 -19.32 38.19
C GLU A 133 12.03 -20.78 37.74
N GLN A 134 11.83 -21.71 38.67
CA GLN A 134 11.81 -23.14 38.39
C GLN A 134 10.35 -23.58 38.34
N PHE A 135 9.90 -24.13 37.20
CA PHE A 135 8.48 -24.43 37.00
C PHE A 135 8.20 -25.90 36.83
N GLN A 136 7.03 -26.27 37.37
CA GLN A 136 6.33 -27.48 37.00
C GLN A 136 5.06 -27.18 36.16
N ASP A 137 4.52 -25.97 36.26
CA ASP A 137 3.32 -25.53 35.58
C ASP A 137 3.56 -24.16 34.91
N ILE A 138 3.41 -24.13 33.58
CA ILE A 138 3.61 -22.93 32.75
C ILE A 138 2.58 -21.84 33.06
N ASP A 139 1.30 -22.20 33.22
CA ASP A 139 0.24 -21.22 33.45
C ASP A 139 0.42 -20.53 34.81
N GLU A 140 0.84 -21.24 35.82
CA GLU A 140 1.17 -20.65 37.10
C GLU A 140 2.40 -19.77 37.04
N ALA A 141 3.43 -20.16 36.28
CA ALA A 141 4.64 -19.40 36.07
C ALA A 141 4.35 -18.04 35.42
N ILE A 142 3.62 -18.06 34.31
CA ILE A 142 3.22 -16.83 33.59
C ILE A 142 2.35 -15.95 34.48
N ARG A 143 1.39 -16.53 35.20
CA ARG A 143 0.56 -15.80 36.15
C ARG A 143 1.36 -15.14 37.26
N ARG A 144 2.39 -15.80 37.78
CA ARG A 144 3.30 -15.20 38.77
C ARG A 144 4.14 -14.11 38.14
N ALA A 145 4.74 -14.38 36.97
CA ALA A 145 5.58 -13.41 36.28
C ALA A 145 4.78 -12.14 35.90
N SER A 146 3.51 -12.25 35.53
CA SER A 146 2.66 -11.11 35.26
C SER A 146 2.43 -10.21 36.49
N ASN A 147 2.59 -10.72 37.71
CA ASN A 147 2.55 -9.90 38.93
C ASN A 147 3.80 -9.05 39.13
N PHE A 148 4.92 -9.40 38.47
CA PHE A 148 6.14 -8.57 38.43
C PHE A 148 6.14 -7.59 37.27
N SER A 149 5.05 -7.47 36.55
CA SER A 149 4.86 -6.40 35.55
C SER A 149 4.03 -5.30 36.17
N VAL A 150 4.40 -4.05 35.91
CA VAL A 150 3.66 -2.90 36.39
C VAL A 150 2.27 -2.87 35.75
N GLN A 151 1.21 -2.74 36.59
CA GLN A 151 -0.19 -2.79 36.11
C GLN A 151 -0.64 -1.53 35.39
N GLU A 152 0.07 -0.42 35.53
CA GLU A 152 -0.20 0.86 34.88
C GLU A 152 0.86 1.18 33.84
N VAL A 153 0.55 2.03 32.88
CA VAL A 153 1.56 2.56 31.97
C VAL A 153 2.42 3.54 32.76
N VAL A 154 3.68 3.20 32.95
CA VAL A 154 4.64 4.03 33.72
C VAL A 154 5.67 4.71 32.82
N ILE A 155 5.72 4.32 31.53
CA ILE A 155 6.65 4.83 30.52
C ILE A 155 5.88 5.12 29.26
N GLU A 156 6.05 6.31 28.69
CA GLU A 156 5.71 6.62 27.31
C GLU A 156 6.98 6.68 26.48
N LEU A 157 6.96 5.98 25.34
CA LEU A 157 8.04 5.94 24.38
C LEU A 157 7.48 6.14 22.98
N SER A 158 7.98 7.15 22.28
CA SER A 158 7.63 7.43 20.91
C SER A 158 8.89 7.67 20.08
N GLY A 159 8.78 7.61 18.75
CA GLY A 159 9.91 7.86 17.85
C GLY A 159 10.01 6.85 16.71
N ASN A 160 11.24 6.66 16.23
CA ASN A 160 11.48 5.83 15.05
C ASN A 160 12.66 4.88 15.24
N ILE A 161 12.51 3.67 14.72
CA ILE A 161 13.60 2.72 14.49
C ILE A 161 14.07 2.95 13.04
N ILE A 162 15.33 3.27 12.87
CA ILE A 162 15.95 3.64 11.60
C ILE A 162 17.08 2.69 11.31
N LEU A 163 17.05 2.07 10.16
CA LEU A 163 18.16 1.31 9.61
C LEU A 163 18.92 2.20 8.64
N THR A 164 20.18 2.44 8.90
CA THR A 164 21.05 3.21 8.02
C THR A 164 22.08 2.30 7.35
N ILE A 165 22.58 2.69 6.19
CA ILE A 165 23.61 1.99 5.47
C ILE A 165 24.71 2.99 5.11
N ASN A 166 25.96 2.62 5.33
CA ASN A 166 27.09 3.43 4.93
C ASN A 166 27.58 3.10 3.51
N GLN A 167 28.56 3.84 3.01
CA GLN A 167 29.15 3.61 1.69
C GLN A 167 29.84 2.25 1.50
N GLN A 168 30.19 1.59 2.58
CA GLN A 168 30.77 0.25 2.57
C GLN A 168 29.72 -0.87 2.58
N GLY A 169 28.43 -0.53 2.54
CA GLY A 169 27.34 -1.50 2.62
C GLY A 169 27.05 -2.04 4.03
N GLN A 170 27.59 -1.40 5.07
CA GLN A 170 27.40 -1.84 6.45
C GLN A 170 26.20 -1.16 7.08
N TYR A 171 25.42 -1.92 7.82
CA TYR A 171 24.19 -1.46 8.48
C TYR A 171 24.45 -1.00 9.92
N GLU A 172 23.62 -0.05 10.35
CA GLU A 172 23.56 0.46 11.72
C GLU A 172 22.08 0.68 12.09
N VAL A 173 21.71 0.26 13.29
CA VAL A 173 20.35 0.47 13.81
C VAL A 173 20.35 1.64 14.76
N LYS A 174 19.53 2.64 14.48
CA LYS A 174 19.30 3.83 15.31
C LYS A 174 17.88 3.85 15.83
N ILE A 175 17.74 4.05 17.13
CA ILE A 175 16.44 4.21 17.79
C ILE A 175 16.38 5.66 18.25
N GLN A 176 15.72 6.50 17.46
CA GLN A 176 15.46 7.90 17.83
C GLN A 176 14.19 7.92 18.67
N ALA A 177 14.33 8.21 19.94
CA ALA A 177 13.26 8.08 20.90
C ALA A 177 13.04 9.36 21.72
N GLU A 178 11.78 9.66 21.93
CA GLU A 178 11.29 10.54 22.98
C GLU A 178 10.75 9.64 24.09
N PHE A 179 11.40 9.68 25.24
CA PHE A 179 11.13 8.87 26.41
C PHE A 179 10.59 9.76 27.54
N GLU A 180 9.48 9.38 28.13
CA GLU A 180 8.87 10.08 29.26
C GLU A 180 8.44 9.08 30.34
N PRO A 181 9.06 9.10 31.54
CA PRO A 181 8.55 8.37 32.68
C PRO A 181 7.33 9.10 33.25
N LEU A 182 6.20 8.41 33.41
CA LEU A 182 4.97 8.98 34.00
C LEU A 182 4.98 8.98 35.53
N VAL A 183 5.87 8.20 36.13
CA VAL A 183 6.14 8.09 37.55
C VAL A 183 7.65 8.14 37.80
N ASN A 184 8.09 8.42 39.01
CA ASN A 184 9.50 8.28 39.32
C ASN A 184 9.91 6.80 39.26
N LEU A 185 10.94 6.51 38.49
CA LEU A 185 11.53 5.20 38.39
C LEU A 185 12.75 5.11 39.32
N SER A 186 13.13 3.89 39.67
CA SER A 186 14.36 3.66 40.43
C SER A 186 15.61 3.92 39.59
N ASP A 187 16.69 4.35 40.21
CA ASP A 187 17.98 4.64 39.58
C ASP A 187 18.63 3.40 38.92
N ASP A 188 18.20 2.20 39.27
CA ASP A 188 18.64 0.94 38.69
C ASP A 188 17.84 0.54 37.44
N THR A 189 16.91 1.37 37.00
CA THR A 189 16.11 1.12 35.79
C THR A 189 17.02 1.14 34.55
N MET A 190 16.92 0.08 33.76
CA MET A 190 17.70 -0.11 32.54
C MET A 190 16.78 -0.42 31.37
N LEU A 191 17.14 0.10 30.20
CA LEU A 191 16.60 -0.36 28.92
C LEU A 191 17.54 -1.44 28.37
N TYR A 192 17.00 -2.60 28.05
CA TYR A 192 17.68 -3.61 27.26
C TYR A 192 17.15 -3.56 25.83
N VAL A 193 18.05 -3.35 24.89
CA VAL A 193 17.79 -3.43 23.45
C VAL A 193 18.28 -4.78 22.98
N PHE A 194 17.35 -5.66 22.61
CA PHE A 194 17.65 -6.98 22.07
C PHE A 194 17.41 -7.00 20.57
N LEU A 195 18.38 -7.50 19.81
CA LEU A 195 18.20 -7.81 18.40
C LEU A 195 18.14 -9.33 18.25
N SER A 196 17.01 -9.83 17.80
CA SER A 196 16.74 -11.28 17.67
C SER A 196 16.45 -11.69 16.24
N GLU A 197 16.79 -12.92 15.92
CA GLU A 197 16.51 -13.61 14.67
C GLU A 197 15.39 -14.64 14.87
N ASP A 198 14.34 -14.58 14.04
CA ASP A 198 13.15 -15.43 14.18
C ASP A 198 13.47 -16.92 14.08
N ASN A 199 14.36 -17.28 13.14
CA ASN A 199 14.77 -18.65 12.89
C ASN A 199 16.25 -18.65 12.56
N ALA A 200 17.08 -18.77 13.57
CA ALA A 200 18.53 -18.88 13.42
C ALA A 200 18.92 -20.33 13.09
N GLU A 201 19.83 -20.50 12.14
CA GLU A 201 20.46 -21.77 11.81
C GLU A 201 21.98 -21.58 11.79
N ASP A 202 22.72 -22.45 12.50
CA ASP A 202 24.16 -22.40 12.52
C ASP A 202 24.79 -23.30 11.44
N ILE A 203 26.13 -23.25 11.33
CA ILE A 203 26.90 -24.07 10.37
C ILE A 203 26.72 -25.58 10.55
N HIS A 204 26.24 -26.04 11.71
CA HIS A 204 25.97 -27.44 12.02
C HIS A 204 24.49 -27.81 11.74
N GLY A 205 23.68 -26.89 11.25
CA GLY A 205 22.23 -27.10 10.99
C GLY A 205 21.37 -27.10 12.26
N ARG A 206 21.87 -26.55 13.38
CA ARG A 206 21.08 -26.40 14.60
C ARG A 206 20.18 -25.22 14.44
N GLN A 207 18.89 -25.39 14.75
CA GLN A 207 17.88 -24.35 14.56
C GLN A 207 17.33 -23.89 15.91
N ILE A 208 17.29 -22.56 16.09
CA ILE A 208 16.72 -21.92 17.27
C ILE A 208 15.81 -20.79 16.81
N LYS A 209 14.65 -20.67 17.47
CA LYS A 209 13.70 -19.58 17.22
C LYS A 209 13.94 -18.43 18.17
N ASN A 210 13.74 -17.21 17.66
CA ASN A 210 13.87 -15.96 18.40
C ASN A 210 15.20 -15.86 19.14
N LEU A 211 16.30 -16.25 18.45
CA LEU A 211 17.65 -16.20 19.02
C LEU A 211 18.11 -14.75 19.13
N ILE A 212 18.48 -14.33 20.32
CA ILE A 212 19.13 -13.04 20.53
C ILE A 212 20.56 -13.12 19.99
N ARG A 213 20.85 -12.21 19.04
CA ARG A 213 22.15 -12.13 18.37
C ARG A 213 23.01 -11.00 18.95
N ASP A 214 22.38 -9.95 19.48
CA ASP A 214 23.06 -8.81 20.10
C ASP A 214 22.18 -8.19 21.19
N MET A 215 22.84 -7.72 22.25
CA MET A 215 22.20 -7.05 23.38
C MET A 215 22.96 -5.78 23.75
N LYS A 216 22.21 -4.70 23.87
CA LYS A 216 22.76 -3.44 24.36
C LYS A 216 21.98 -2.90 25.55
N PRO A 217 22.55 -2.84 26.75
CA PRO A 217 21.96 -2.13 27.88
C PRO A 217 22.17 -0.63 27.71
N GLU A 218 21.13 0.16 28.01
CA GLU A 218 21.11 1.61 27.90
C GLU A 218 20.54 2.25 29.17
N VAL A 219 21.17 3.35 29.61
CA VAL A 219 20.80 4.12 30.80
C VAL A 219 20.68 5.62 30.54
N GLY A 220 20.74 6.04 29.28
CA GLY A 220 20.77 7.45 28.88
C GLY A 220 19.39 8.12 28.83
N PHE A 221 18.57 7.98 29.87
CA PHE A 221 17.24 8.61 29.98
C PHE A 221 16.99 9.07 31.42
N SER A 222 16.03 10.02 31.60
CA SER A 222 15.63 10.46 32.92
C SER A 222 14.76 9.42 33.61
N VAL A 223 14.95 9.25 34.91
CA VAL A 223 14.09 8.42 35.76
C VAL A 223 13.05 9.26 36.54
N GLU A 224 13.11 10.60 36.44
CA GLU A 224 12.17 11.49 37.10
C GLU A 224 10.86 11.61 36.32
N ALA A 225 9.74 11.57 37.03
CA ALA A 225 8.40 11.68 36.45
C ALA A 225 8.20 12.94 35.60
N ASN A 226 7.57 12.81 34.45
CA ASN A 226 7.27 13.89 33.50
C ASN A 226 8.52 14.65 32.99
N ASN A 227 9.68 14.02 33.04
CA ASN A 227 10.92 14.58 32.51
C ASN A 227 11.23 13.92 31.16
N ILE A 228 10.88 14.62 30.09
CA ILE A 228 11.06 14.12 28.72
C ILE A 228 12.53 14.09 28.35
N THR A 229 13.01 12.94 27.91
CA THR A 229 14.35 12.74 27.37
C THR A 229 14.29 12.43 25.87
N ASN A 230 14.88 13.29 25.05
CA ASN A 230 15.11 13.00 23.64
C ASN A 230 16.48 12.36 23.47
N THR A 231 16.52 11.14 23.00
CA THR A 231 17.76 10.36 22.89
C THR A 231 17.81 9.58 21.59
N THR A 232 19.04 9.17 21.24
CA THR A 232 19.24 8.23 20.14
C THR A 232 20.11 7.10 20.66
N TRP A 233 19.52 5.92 20.78
CA TRP A 233 20.26 4.69 21.06
C TRP A 233 20.74 4.09 19.75
N ILE A 234 21.97 3.60 19.74
CA ILE A 234 22.63 3.12 18.52
C ILE A 234 23.16 1.70 18.77
N MET A 235 22.75 0.76 17.92
CA MET A 235 23.47 -0.49 17.71
C MET A 235 24.44 -0.27 16.55
N PRO A 236 25.73 -0.10 16.82
CA PRO A 236 26.68 0.27 15.79
C PRO A 236 27.00 -0.93 14.89
N LYS A 237 27.46 -0.64 13.70
CA LYS A 237 27.84 -1.66 12.70
C LYS A 237 28.82 -2.72 13.23
N GLU A 238 29.70 -2.33 14.13
CA GLU A 238 30.68 -3.23 14.73
C GLU A 238 29.99 -4.34 15.54
N HIS A 239 28.90 -4.02 16.25
CA HIS A 239 28.08 -4.99 16.99
C HIS A 239 27.40 -5.94 16.02
N LEU A 240 26.73 -5.42 14.97
CA LEU A 240 26.05 -6.25 13.97
C LEU A 240 27.03 -7.22 13.29
N ILE A 241 28.21 -6.74 12.91
CA ILE A 241 29.26 -7.59 12.30
C ILE A 241 29.77 -8.63 13.28
N ALA A 242 30.03 -8.26 14.55
CA ALA A 242 30.51 -9.19 15.58
C ALA A 242 29.48 -10.28 15.90
N ALA A 243 28.20 -9.93 15.86
CA ALA A 243 27.09 -10.86 16.03
C ALA A 243 26.81 -11.74 14.79
N GLY A 244 27.60 -11.57 13.71
CA GLY A 244 27.39 -12.30 12.44
C GLY A 244 26.07 -11.96 11.74
N ILE A 245 25.58 -10.73 11.91
CA ILE A 245 24.32 -10.29 11.34
C ILE A 245 24.58 -9.70 9.96
N ASP A 246 24.06 -10.37 8.92
CA ASP A 246 24.08 -9.90 7.54
C ASP A 246 22.66 -9.58 7.09
N LEU A 247 22.33 -8.29 7.13
CA LEU A 247 21.00 -7.79 6.71
C LEU A 247 20.89 -7.66 5.19
N GLU A 248 21.97 -7.82 4.43
CA GLU A 248 21.92 -7.86 2.97
C GLU A 248 21.51 -9.25 2.49
N GLU A 249 22.10 -10.31 3.06
CA GLU A 249 21.76 -11.69 2.72
C GLU A 249 20.40 -12.10 3.28
N ASN A 250 20.10 -11.71 4.53
CA ASN A 250 18.83 -12.02 5.19
C ASN A 250 18.18 -10.75 5.76
N PRO A 251 17.45 -9.97 4.93
CA PRO A 251 16.82 -8.71 5.37
C PRO A 251 15.54 -8.89 6.17
N LEU A 252 15.01 -10.09 6.30
CA LEU A 252 13.75 -10.41 6.97
C LEU A 252 13.99 -11.34 8.17
N GLY A 253 13.02 -11.35 9.09
CA GLY A 253 13.08 -12.23 10.26
C GLY A 253 13.93 -11.69 11.41
N TRP A 254 14.19 -10.37 11.42
CA TRP A 254 14.85 -9.70 12.52
C TRP A 254 13.86 -8.88 13.32
N HIS A 255 13.95 -9.00 14.65
CA HIS A 255 13.13 -8.24 15.59
C HIS A 255 13.98 -7.43 16.56
N LEU A 256 13.52 -6.22 16.84
CA LEU A 256 14.06 -5.37 17.88
C LEU A 256 13.08 -5.38 19.07
N THR A 257 13.57 -5.84 20.21
CA THR A 257 12.82 -5.82 21.47
C THR A 257 13.43 -4.78 22.40
N LEU A 258 12.60 -3.87 22.91
CA LEU A 258 12.97 -2.88 23.92
C LEU A 258 12.30 -3.28 25.22
N ALA A 259 13.08 -3.68 26.21
CA ALA A 259 12.59 -4.09 27.53
C ALA A 259 13.10 -3.13 28.61
N PHE A 260 12.20 -2.38 29.22
CA PHE A 260 12.51 -1.54 30.39
C PHE A 260 12.34 -2.40 31.64
N ILE A 261 13.44 -2.59 32.36
CA ILE A 261 13.51 -3.41 33.56
C ILE A 261 13.97 -2.57 34.72
N GLY A 262 13.24 -2.58 35.81
CA GLY A 262 13.50 -1.76 36.99
C GLY A 262 12.34 -1.82 37.97
N SER A 263 12.23 -0.82 38.82
CA SER A 263 11.12 -0.62 39.77
C SER A 263 10.63 0.81 39.80
N VAL A 264 9.45 1.04 40.33
CA VAL A 264 8.92 2.36 40.61
C VAL A 264 9.50 2.83 41.96
N GLU A 265 9.90 4.10 42.04
CA GLU A 265 10.46 4.65 43.28
C GLU A 265 9.46 4.53 44.47
N GLY A 266 9.93 3.97 45.56
CA GLY A 266 9.11 3.71 46.75
C GLY A 266 8.33 2.40 46.74
N ASP A 267 8.46 1.61 45.69
CA ASP A 267 7.99 0.23 45.68
C ASP A 267 9.16 -0.67 46.08
N ASP A 268 9.10 -1.20 47.30
CA ASP A 268 10.14 -2.11 47.81
C ASP A 268 10.06 -3.52 47.20
N GLU A 269 9.19 -3.73 46.19
CA GLU A 269 9.06 -4.99 45.50
C GLU A 269 10.18 -5.18 44.47
N ALA A 270 10.41 -6.45 44.14
CA ALA A 270 11.52 -6.85 43.28
C ALA A 270 11.49 -6.14 41.91
N THR A 271 12.69 -5.87 41.37
CA THR A 271 12.90 -5.42 39.98
C THR A 271 12.06 -6.26 39.00
N GLY A 272 11.30 -5.59 38.18
CA GLY A 272 10.39 -6.22 37.24
C GLY A 272 10.36 -5.57 35.88
N LEU A 273 9.47 -6.04 35.02
CA LEU A 273 9.27 -5.48 33.68
C LEU A 273 8.32 -4.27 33.75
N LEU A 274 8.85 -3.09 33.40
CA LEU A 274 8.11 -1.81 33.40
C LEU A 274 7.38 -1.57 32.08
N ALA A 275 8.05 -1.84 30.95
CA ALA A 275 7.47 -1.73 29.60
C ALA A 275 8.20 -2.64 28.64
N LEU A 276 7.47 -3.15 27.64
CA LEU A 276 7.97 -4.04 26.61
C LEU A 276 7.46 -3.59 25.25
N TYR A 277 8.39 -3.42 24.31
CA TYR A 277 8.10 -3.08 22.93
C TYR A 277 8.77 -4.13 22.03
N ASN A 278 8.09 -4.56 20.99
CA ASN A 278 8.64 -5.48 20.00
C ASN A 278 8.24 -5.04 18.59
N SER A 279 9.21 -4.94 17.72
CA SER A 279 9.01 -4.51 16.33
C SER A 279 9.90 -5.31 15.40
N PRO A 280 9.40 -5.73 14.25
CA PRO A 280 10.31 -6.19 13.20
C PRO A 280 11.28 -5.07 12.84
N LEU A 281 12.52 -5.43 12.53
CA LEU A 281 13.50 -4.48 12.03
C LEU A 281 13.01 -3.88 10.70
N PRO A 282 13.08 -2.55 10.52
CA PRO A 282 12.61 -1.94 9.28
C PRO A 282 13.42 -2.46 8.08
N ASN A 283 12.74 -2.69 6.98
CA ASN A 283 13.34 -3.09 5.71
C ASN A 283 12.78 -2.23 4.57
N GLN A 284 13.34 -2.35 3.36
CA GLN A 284 12.89 -1.52 2.21
C GLN A 284 11.40 -1.66 1.92
N TRP A 285 10.81 -2.82 2.23
CA TRP A 285 9.39 -3.09 1.99
C TRP A 285 8.48 -2.46 3.05
N SER A 286 9.02 -2.22 4.25
CA SER A 286 8.31 -1.58 5.37
C SER A 286 8.40 -0.06 5.36
N ASN A 287 9.12 0.55 4.42
CA ASN A 287 9.24 1.99 4.33
C ASN A 287 7.91 2.62 3.84
N PRO A 288 7.12 3.25 4.73
CA PRO A 288 5.81 3.79 4.36
C PRO A 288 5.91 4.92 3.34
N GLN A 289 7.04 5.63 3.27
CA GLN A 289 7.22 6.73 2.32
C GLN A 289 7.21 6.26 0.87
N SER A 290 7.71 5.06 0.56
CA SER A 290 7.67 4.53 -0.80
C SER A 290 6.30 3.97 -1.19
N SER A 291 5.56 3.39 -0.24
CA SER A 291 4.22 2.84 -0.49
C SER A 291 3.14 3.92 -0.56
N GLU A 292 3.27 5.01 0.19
CA GLU A 292 2.32 6.13 0.16
C GLU A 292 2.23 6.82 -1.20
N PHE A 293 3.35 6.88 -1.95
CA PHE A 293 3.36 7.46 -3.30
C PHE A 293 2.92 6.49 -4.39
N LEU A 294 3.01 5.19 -4.17
CA LEU A 294 2.69 4.20 -5.20
C LEU A 294 1.20 4.15 -5.51
N MET A 295 0.34 4.28 -4.49
CA MET A 295 -1.11 4.33 -4.65
C MET A 295 -1.60 5.56 -5.44
N PRO A 296 -1.21 6.81 -5.10
CA PRO A 296 -1.59 7.96 -5.91
C PRO A 296 -1.05 7.91 -7.34
N ILE A 297 0.17 7.42 -7.56
CA ILE A 297 0.75 7.26 -8.90
C ILE A 297 -0.06 6.25 -9.73
N MET A 298 -0.39 5.10 -9.17
CA MET A 298 -1.23 4.10 -9.84
C MET A 298 -2.62 4.66 -10.16
N LEU A 299 -3.22 5.43 -9.26
CA LEU A 299 -4.53 6.06 -9.46
C LEU A 299 -4.48 7.09 -10.60
N ILE A 300 -3.41 7.89 -10.70
CA ILE A 300 -3.18 8.83 -11.80
C ILE A 300 -3.04 8.08 -13.12
N ILE A 301 -2.25 7.01 -13.18
CA ILE A 301 -2.07 6.19 -14.38
C ILE A 301 -3.41 5.58 -14.83
N PHE A 302 -4.20 5.03 -13.91
CA PHE A 302 -5.53 4.49 -14.21
C PHE A 302 -6.48 5.58 -14.72
N THR A 303 -6.47 6.75 -14.12
CA THR A 303 -7.32 7.87 -14.53
C THR A 303 -6.97 8.33 -15.95
N ILE A 304 -5.68 8.46 -16.27
CA ILE A 304 -5.21 8.80 -17.62
C ILE A 304 -5.60 7.70 -18.62
N ALA A 305 -5.46 6.43 -18.27
CA ALA A 305 -5.82 5.32 -19.15
C ALA A 305 -7.33 5.32 -19.44
N ILE A 306 -8.17 5.53 -18.44
CA ILE A 306 -9.64 5.61 -18.61
C ILE A 306 -9.99 6.83 -19.48
N ALA A 307 -9.41 8.00 -19.20
CA ALA A 307 -9.62 9.20 -20.00
C ALA A 307 -9.24 9.00 -21.47
N PHE A 308 -8.12 8.33 -21.71
CA PHE A 308 -7.67 8.00 -23.07
C PHE A 308 -8.64 7.05 -23.79
N ILE A 309 -9.14 6.01 -23.11
CA ILE A 309 -10.11 5.08 -23.68
C ILE A 309 -11.42 5.81 -24.02
N VAL A 310 -11.92 6.63 -23.12
CA VAL A 310 -13.16 7.41 -23.33
C VAL A 310 -12.99 8.37 -24.50
N TYR A 311 -11.88 9.11 -24.53
CA TYR A 311 -11.59 10.05 -25.62
C TYR A 311 -11.43 9.35 -26.96
N SER A 312 -10.70 8.24 -27.00
CA SER A 312 -10.51 7.42 -28.22
C SER A 312 -11.84 6.92 -28.78
N ASN A 313 -12.68 6.35 -27.91
CA ASN A 313 -14.02 5.88 -28.31
C ASN A 313 -14.93 7.02 -28.77
N ALA A 314 -14.91 8.17 -28.11
CA ALA A 314 -15.68 9.33 -28.53
C ALA A 314 -15.23 9.84 -29.91
N SER A 315 -13.93 9.91 -30.16
CA SER A 315 -13.35 10.32 -31.43
C SER A 315 -13.68 9.35 -32.58
N ILE A 316 -13.64 8.03 -32.32
CA ILE A 316 -14.03 7.01 -33.31
C ILE A 316 -15.51 7.17 -33.67
N ARG A 317 -16.38 7.39 -32.68
CA ARG A 317 -17.83 7.60 -32.92
C ARG A 317 -18.09 8.90 -33.68
N GLU A 318 -17.48 10.00 -33.32
CA GLU A 318 -17.67 11.29 -33.98
C GLU A 318 -17.26 11.26 -35.46
N LYS A 319 -16.15 10.60 -35.78
CA LYS A 319 -15.62 10.47 -37.14
C LYS A 319 -16.32 9.39 -37.95
N GLY A 320 -16.83 8.35 -37.31
CA GLY A 320 -17.45 7.20 -37.94
C GLY A 320 -18.96 7.40 -38.26
N MET A 321 -19.64 8.25 -37.48
CA MET A 321 -21.09 8.45 -37.66
C MET A 321 -21.41 9.13 -38.98
N PRO A 322 -22.33 8.55 -39.79
CA PRO A 322 -22.77 9.15 -41.05
C PRO A 322 -23.60 10.40 -40.79
N LYS A 323 -23.49 11.36 -41.69
CA LYS A 323 -24.38 12.53 -41.74
C LYS A 323 -25.54 12.23 -42.69
N ILE A 324 -26.75 12.34 -42.18
CA ILE A 324 -27.98 12.09 -42.95
C ILE A 324 -28.73 13.39 -43.15
N ASN A 325 -28.98 13.73 -44.43
CA ASN A 325 -29.76 14.87 -44.82
C ASN A 325 -30.95 14.38 -45.64
N VAL A 326 -32.13 14.92 -45.36
CA VAL A 326 -33.37 14.55 -46.05
C VAL A 326 -34.02 15.79 -46.63
N ASN A 327 -34.30 15.76 -47.94
CA ASN A 327 -34.93 16.87 -48.62
C ASN A 327 -36.04 16.35 -49.56
N TRP A 328 -37.08 17.17 -49.75
CA TRP A 328 -38.05 16.91 -50.83
C TRP A 328 -37.38 17.14 -52.17
N LYS A 329 -37.67 16.25 -53.13
CA LYS A 329 -37.05 16.32 -54.46
C LYS A 329 -37.57 17.49 -55.30
N GLU A 330 -38.85 17.84 -55.12
CA GLU A 330 -39.54 18.89 -55.80
C GLU A 330 -40.53 19.55 -54.83
N THR A 331 -41.20 20.63 -55.26
CA THR A 331 -42.29 21.28 -54.50
C THR A 331 -43.53 20.39 -54.31
N SER A 332 -43.49 19.15 -54.83
CA SER A 332 -44.59 18.18 -54.71
C SER A 332 -44.26 17.15 -53.64
N ASN A 333 -45.23 16.75 -52.81
CA ASN A 333 -45.12 15.73 -51.77
C ASN A 333 -44.99 14.30 -52.35
N SER A 334 -44.29 14.10 -53.50
CA SER A 334 -44.29 12.83 -54.21
C SER A 334 -42.98 12.03 -54.07
N ALA A 335 -41.88 12.69 -53.70
CA ALA A 335 -40.59 12.02 -53.54
C ALA A 335 -39.66 12.79 -52.62
N ILE A 336 -38.83 12.06 -51.87
CA ILE A 336 -37.71 12.57 -51.06
C ILE A 336 -36.38 12.03 -51.56
N VAL A 337 -35.34 12.77 -51.25
CA VAL A 337 -33.94 12.38 -51.41
C VAL A 337 -33.32 12.30 -50.04
N ILE A 338 -32.82 11.12 -49.66
CA ILE A 338 -32.05 10.89 -48.44
C ILE A 338 -30.58 10.86 -48.85
N SER A 339 -29.85 11.91 -48.49
CA SER A 339 -28.41 11.99 -48.72
C SER A 339 -27.68 11.47 -47.51
N ILE A 340 -26.91 10.39 -47.66
CA ILE A 340 -26.08 9.79 -46.61
C ILE A 340 -24.64 10.03 -46.96
N GLU A 341 -23.92 10.76 -46.12
CA GLU A 341 -22.48 10.96 -46.20
C GLU A 341 -21.82 10.11 -45.14
N ALA A 342 -21.15 9.05 -45.55
CA ALA A 342 -20.39 8.16 -44.67
C ALA A 342 -19.19 8.91 -44.09
N GLY A 343 -18.91 8.69 -42.80
CA GLY A 343 -17.67 9.15 -42.17
C GLY A 343 -16.48 8.32 -42.63
N ASN A 344 -15.53 8.12 -41.75
CA ASN A 344 -14.34 7.30 -42.02
C ASN A 344 -14.60 5.79 -41.90
N GLN A 345 -15.87 5.38 -41.80
CA GLN A 345 -16.30 4.00 -41.68
C GLN A 345 -17.29 3.66 -42.80
N LYS A 346 -17.24 2.40 -43.27
CA LYS A 346 -18.18 1.86 -44.24
C LYS A 346 -19.57 1.75 -43.59
N VAL A 347 -20.62 2.18 -44.33
CA VAL A 347 -22.01 2.19 -43.84
C VAL A 347 -22.85 1.25 -44.75
N SER A 348 -23.50 0.27 -44.14
CA SER A 348 -24.46 -0.60 -44.79
C SER A 348 -25.89 -0.22 -44.34
N VAL A 349 -26.67 0.35 -45.21
CA VAL A 349 -28.09 0.62 -44.95
C VAL A 349 -28.89 -0.65 -45.18
N THR A 350 -29.46 -1.21 -44.10
CA THR A 350 -30.10 -2.54 -44.14
C THR A 350 -31.61 -2.46 -44.25
N LYS A 351 -32.23 -1.43 -43.65
CA LYS A 351 -33.68 -1.31 -43.59
C LYS A 351 -34.12 0.14 -43.63
N LEU A 352 -35.23 0.37 -44.35
CA LEU A 352 -35.99 1.64 -44.32
C LEU A 352 -37.45 1.31 -44.03
N GLU A 353 -37.99 1.87 -42.97
CA GLU A 353 -39.40 1.73 -42.56
C GLU A 353 -40.05 3.08 -42.58
N ILE A 354 -41.17 3.18 -43.28
CA ILE A 354 -41.97 4.42 -43.43
C ILE A 354 -43.24 4.24 -42.63
N GLU A 355 -43.55 5.20 -41.77
CA GLU A 355 -44.75 5.18 -40.94
C GLU A 355 -45.99 5.60 -41.75
N GLN A 356 -47.14 5.04 -41.38
CA GLN A 356 -48.43 5.46 -41.94
C GLN A 356 -48.71 6.92 -41.63
N PRO A 357 -49.35 7.66 -42.52
CA PRO A 357 -50.11 7.21 -43.70
C PRO A 357 -49.25 7.02 -44.97
N TRP A 358 -47.96 7.38 -44.94
CA TRP A 358 -47.08 7.36 -46.11
C TRP A 358 -46.77 5.93 -46.58
N LYS A 359 -46.74 5.71 -47.90
CA LYS A 359 -46.41 4.42 -48.49
C LYS A 359 -45.48 4.61 -49.70
N SER A 360 -44.33 3.99 -49.70
CA SER A 360 -43.38 3.99 -50.81
C SER A 360 -43.96 3.26 -52.07
N ARG A 361 -43.54 3.67 -53.25
CA ARG A 361 -43.89 2.97 -54.52
C ARG A 361 -43.04 1.75 -54.76
N GLY A 362 -41.92 1.59 -54.13
CA GLY A 362 -41.00 0.47 -54.29
C GLY A 362 -40.44 -0.06 -52.97
N GLY A 363 -39.86 -1.24 -53.00
CA GLY A 363 -39.13 -1.80 -51.85
C GLY A 363 -37.74 -1.21 -51.77
N PHE A 364 -37.27 -1.02 -50.51
CA PHE A 364 -35.89 -0.65 -50.27
C PHE A 364 -34.96 -1.86 -50.52
N LYS A 365 -33.82 -1.63 -51.16
CA LYS A 365 -32.75 -2.63 -51.31
C LYS A 365 -31.59 -2.21 -50.43
N GLN A 366 -30.98 -3.20 -49.76
CA GLN A 366 -29.77 -2.98 -48.99
C GLN A 366 -28.70 -2.27 -49.82
N LEU A 367 -28.04 -1.30 -49.23
CA LEU A 367 -27.06 -0.46 -49.90
C LEU A 367 -25.80 -0.37 -49.05
N GLU A 368 -24.64 -0.47 -49.68
CA GLU A 368 -23.32 -0.27 -49.07
C GLU A 368 -22.75 1.08 -49.54
N ILE A 369 -22.28 1.89 -48.62
CA ILE A 369 -21.64 3.19 -48.87
C ILE A 369 -20.24 3.13 -48.33
N ASN A 370 -19.25 3.35 -49.22
CA ASN A 370 -17.82 3.31 -48.79
C ASN A 370 -17.48 4.51 -47.93
N GLU A 371 -16.39 4.39 -47.21
CA GLU A 371 -15.80 5.45 -46.37
C GLU A 371 -15.70 6.78 -47.12
N ASN A 372 -15.97 7.88 -46.42
CA ASN A 372 -15.88 9.26 -46.96
C ASN A 372 -16.61 9.49 -48.24
N SER A 373 -17.62 8.65 -48.58
CA SER A 373 -18.43 8.79 -49.79
C SER A 373 -19.86 9.22 -49.46
N LYS A 374 -20.49 9.86 -50.43
CA LYS A 374 -21.88 10.32 -50.35
C LYS A 374 -22.75 9.53 -51.27
N TYR A 375 -23.92 9.14 -50.83
CA TYR A 375 -24.92 8.43 -51.64
C TYR A 375 -26.30 8.98 -51.42
N ASP A 376 -27.04 9.19 -52.53
CA ASP A 376 -28.40 9.76 -52.51
C ASP A 376 -29.44 8.66 -52.85
N ILE A 377 -30.32 8.41 -51.88
CA ILE A 377 -31.43 7.45 -51.98
C ILE A 377 -32.68 8.19 -52.38
N ASN A 378 -33.25 7.89 -53.57
CA ASN A 378 -34.50 8.47 -54.01
C ASN A 378 -35.68 7.57 -53.63
N ILE A 379 -36.65 8.12 -52.87
CA ILE A 379 -37.87 7.42 -52.44
C ILE A 379 -39.07 8.15 -52.98
N SER A 380 -39.89 7.43 -53.77
CA SER A 380 -41.16 7.96 -54.31
C SER A 380 -42.33 7.37 -53.52
N PHE A 381 -43.37 8.19 -53.31
CA PHE A 381 -44.56 7.79 -52.59
C PHE A 381 -45.72 7.49 -53.56
N LYS A 382 -46.63 6.61 -53.12
CA LYS A 382 -47.82 6.28 -53.87
C LYS A 382 -48.80 7.41 -53.92
N GLN A 383 -48.90 8.19 -52.83
CA GLN A 383 -49.79 9.31 -52.62
C GLN A 383 -49.14 10.34 -51.69
N GLY A 384 -49.26 11.60 -51.97
CA GLY A 384 -48.87 12.69 -51.09
C GLY A 384 -49.83 12.89 -49.94
N HIS A 385 -49.36 13.22 -48.76
CA HIS A 385 -50.13 13.54 -47.58
C HIS A 385 -49.72 14.91 -47.06
N GLN A 386 -50.59 15.54 -46.28
CA GLN A 386 -50.30 16.83 -45.61
C GLN A 386 -49.63 16.68 -44.25
N GLU A 387 -49.61 15.46 -43.73
CA GLU A 387 -48.95 15.14 -42.46
C GLU A 387 -47.46 15.00 -42.62
N ASP A 388 -46.73 15.23 -41.54
CA ASP A 388 -45.28 15.02 -41.51
C ASP A 388 -44.93 13.58 -41.92
N LEU A 389 -43.87 13.43 -42.68
CA LEU A 389 -43.32 12.13 -43.03
C LEU A 389 -42.38 11.68 -41.95
N SER A 390 -42.74 10.59 -41.26
CA SER A 390 -41.86 9.90 -40.29
C SER A 390 -41.37 8.58 -40.88
N PHE A 391 -40.10 8.32 -40.73
CA PHE A 391 -39.50 7.06 -41.14
C PHE A 391 -38.27 6.72 -40.31
N SER A 392 -37.91 5.44 -40.26
CA SER A 392 -36.69 4.98 -39.61
C SER A 392 -35.72 4.34 -40.61
N LEU A 393 -34.45 4.66 -40.42
CA LEU A 393 -33.36 4.14 -41.22
C LEU A 393 -32.46 3.30 -40.33
N THR A 394 -32.38 1.99 -40.60
CA THR A 394 -31.47 1.07 -39.91
C THR A 394 -30.24 0.86 -40.73
N MET A 395 -29.08 1.07 -40.12
CA MET A 395 -27.81 0.96 -40.76
C MET A 395 -26.83 0.21 -39.85
N VAL A 396 -25.81 -0.42 -40.44
CA VAL A 396 -24.66 -1.03 -39.75
C VAL A 396 -23.44 -0.25 -40.18
N ILE A 397 -22.73 0.30 -39.19
CA ILE A 397 -21.47 1.01 -39.38
C ILE A 397 -20.35 0.05 -38.94
N GLU A 398 -19.29 -0.11 -39.73
CA GLU A 398 -18.32 -1.19 -39.66
C GLU A 398 -17.76 -1.43 -38.24
N GLU A 399 -17.24 -0.43 -37.54
CA GLU A 399 -16.71 -0.60 -36.19
C GLU A 399 -17.68 -0.18 -35.08
N LEU A 400 -18.78 0.49 -35.43
CA LEU A 400 -19.72 1.05 -34.47
C LEU A 400 -20.98 0.20 -34.27
N GLY A 401 -21.19 -0.82 -35.14
CA GLY A 401 -22.33 -1.73 -35.04
C GLY A 401 -23.64 -1.16 -35.62
N GLY A 402 -24.76 -1.73 -35.18
CA GLY A 402 -26.09 -1.39 -35.70
C GLY A 402 -26.69 -0.12 -35.09
N TRP A 403 -27.22 0.75 -35.93
CA TRP A 403 -27.87 2.01 -35.56
C TRP A 403 -29.18 2.16 -36.25
N THR A 404 -30.21 2.68 -35.55
CA THR A 404 -31.48 3.06 -36.13
C THR A 404 -31.72 4.53 -35.85
N GLN A 405 -31.92 5.30 -36.92
CA GLN A 405 -32.21 6.73 -36.81
C GLN A 405 -33.65 7.01 -37.25
N HIS A 406 -34.40 7.65 -36.39
CA HIS A 406 -35.74 8.11 -36.69
C HIS A 406 -35.69 9.54 -37.24
N LEU A 407 -36.30 9.75 -38.39
CA LEU A 407 -36.28 11.01 -39.13
C LEU A 407 -37.69 11.46 -39.38
N ARG A 408 -37.92 12.77 -39.30
CA ARG A 408 -39.21 13.42 -39.57
C ARG A 408 -38.99 14.64 -40.43
N ILE A 409 -39.78 14.79 -41.45
CA ILE A 409 -39.75 15.93 -42.37
C ILE A 409 -41.15 16.40 -42.69
N SER A 410 -41.38 17.72 -42.59
CA SER A 410 -42.65 18.33 -42.93
C SER A 410 -42.81 18.51 -44.45
N PRO A 411 -44.05 18.35 -44.99
CA PRO A 411 -44.31 18.58 -46.41
C PRO A 411 -43.95 20.02 -46.84
N PRO A 412 -43.57 20.22 -48.11
CA PRO A 412 -43.10 21.51 -48.61
C PRO A 412 -44.09 22.68 -48.37
N GLN A 413 -45.34 22.41 -48.46
CA GLN A 413 -46.43 23.44 -48.23
C GLN A 413 -46.46 23.93 -46.77
N LEU A 414 -46.26 23.03 -45.79
CA LEU A 414 -46.19 23.37 -44.38
C LEU A 414 -44.91 24.10 -44.03
N GLN A 415 -43.83 23.83 -44.76
CA GLN A 415 -42.55 24.53 -44.56
C GLN A 415 -42.64 26.00 -45.00
N GLN A 416 -43.33 26.28 -46.07
CA GLN A 416 -43.54 27.65 -46.54
C GLN A 416 -44.46 28.48 -45.60
N GLU A 417 -45.50 27.86 -45.06
CA GLU A 417 -46.36 28.55 -44.05
C GLU A 417 -45.58 28.86 -42.75
N LYS A 418 -44.76 27.94 -42.27
CA LYS A 418 -43.95 28.20 -41.09
C LYS A 418 -42.87 29.27 -41.31
N GLN A 419 -42.30 29.36 -42.50
CA GLN A 419 -41.34 30.43 -42.85
C GLN A 419 -42.04 31.79 -42.94
N LEU A 420 -43.25 31.89 -43.50
CA LEU A 420 -44.03 33.11 -43.56
C LEU A 420 -44.43 33.60 -42.15
N GLN A 421 -44.86 32.69 -41.26
CA GLN A 421 -45.22 33.08 -39.88
C GLN A 421 -44.00 33.51 -39.06
N SER A 422 -42.78 32.99 -39.33
CA SER A 422 -41.56 33.41 -38.65
C SER A 422 -41.04 34.79 -39.12
N VAL A 423 -41.44 35.25 -40.29
CA VAL A 423 -41.10 36.59 -40.83
C VAL A 423 -42.07 37.66 -40.31
N GLU A 424 -43.39 37.32 -40.16
CA GLU A 424 -44.38 38.25 -39.60
C GLU A 424 -44.23 38.44 -38.07
N GLY A 425 -43.60 37.51 -37.34
CA GLY A 425 -43.44 37.65 -35.90
C GLY A 425 -42.18 38.43 -35.42
N ASN A 426 -41.38 38.97 -36.36
CA ASN A 426 -40.25 39.79 -36.04
C ASN A 426 -40.41 41.32 -36.28
N ASP A 427 -41.62 41.73 -36.66
CA ASP A 427 -41.91 43.13 -36.91
C ASP A 427 -42.89 43.78 -35.86
N GLU A 428 -42.94 43.18 -34.63
CA GLU A 428 -43.58 43.84 -33.48
C GLU A 428 -42.61 44.20 -32.38
#